data_b49a3de894f0131c8f17bae290dbe068
#
_entry.id   b49a3de894f0131c8f17bae290dbe068
#
_cell.length_a   1.000
_cell.length_b   1.000
_cell.length_c   1.000
_cell.angle_alpha   90.00
_cell.angle_beta   90.00
_cell.angle_gamma   90.00
#
_symmetry.space_group_name_H-M   'P 1'
#
loop_
_entity.id
_entity.type
_entity.pdbx_description
1 polymer ?
#
loop_
_entity_poly.entity_id
_entity_poly.type
_entity_poly.pdbx_seq_one_letter_code
_entity_poly.pdbx_strand_id
1 'polypeptide(L)'
;VTEAHPAYDERPRRRGRKVLIGLLVLLLILVGLVVVADRIAAGVAEDAIADQVRQELTQQDASAQPPKVEVGGFPFLTQVLDGRYERITIRLRDVQGTVEGNSVNLPELDVDARGVTASLDTIRSGQGDVVAERVDGTGTVSYDSLAAFLDRPGLKLAEKDGKLAVTAPVDILGQKLTVTGNAEVSVSEQGKVALRFSDLDAEGLPNVPMARVLLNNYARSISIDVPLPDLPFQLTVREVRPLPEGLAVTADARDVPISSVG
;
A
#
# COMPACT_ATOMS: atom_id res chain seq x y z
N VAL A 1 75.53 41.76 43.97
CA VAL A 1 74.15 41.57 44.44
C VAL A 1 73.34 41.24 43.18
N THR A 2 73.03 39.95 42.97
CA THR A 2 72.26 39.47 41.82
C THR A 2 70.89 39.12 42.35
N GLU A 3 69.86 39.95 42.05
CA GLU A 3 68.49 39.68 42.37
C GLU A 3 67.96 38.64 41.37
N ALA A 4 67.54 37.48 41.88
CA ALA A 4 66.79 36.45 41.13
C ALA A 4 65.31 36.84 41.11
N HIS A 5 64.78 37.09 39.91
CA HIS A 5 63.35 37.21 39.70
C HIS A 5 62.67 35.82 39.76
N PRO A 6 61.60 35.62 40.53
CA PRO A 6 60.87 34.39 40.50
C PRO A 6 60.02 34.35 39.20
N ALA A 7 60.23 33.29 38.41
CA ALA A 7 59.38 32.96 37.25
C ALA A 7 57.96 32.61 37.72
N TYR A 8 56.97 33.41 37.32
CA TYR A 8 55.60 33.09 37.50
C TYR A 8 55.22 31.94 36.53
N ASP A 9 54.98 30.77 37.11
CA ASP A 9 54.56 29.59 36.43
C ASP A 9 53.01 29.74 36.15
N GLU A 10 52.64 30.24 34.95
CA GLU A 10 51.25 30.33 34.51
C GLU A 10 50.75 28.93 34.19
N ARG A 11 50.20 28.25 35.19
CA ARG A 11 49.49 26.98 34.98
C ARG A 11 48.24 27.22 34.15
N PRO A 12 48.13 26.64 32.95
CA PRO A 12 46.95 26.86 32.10
C PRO A 12 45.69 26.32 32.79
N ARG A 13 44.68 27.17 32.85
CA ARG A 13 43.36 26.93 33.48
C ARG A 13 42.66 25.72 32.84
N ARG A 14 42.92 24.49 33.30
CA ARG A 14 42.22 23.24 32.92
C ARG A 14 40.74 23.24 33.33
N ARG A 15 40.26 24.25 34.06
CA ARG A 15 38.85 24.37 34.48
C ARG A 15 37.87 24.62 33.32
N GLY A 16 38.23 25.40 32.30
CA GLY A 16 37.38 25.68 31.15
C GLY A 16 37.07 24.44 30.31
N ARG A 17 38.06 23.53 30.13
CA ARG A 17 37.85 22.29 29.39
C ARG A 17 36.88 21.33 30.10
N LYS A 18 36.92 21.25 31.45
CA LYS A 18 35.97 20.43 32.22
C LYS A 18 34.55 20.97 32.15
N VAL A 19 34.38 22.31 32.19
CA VAL A 19 33.07 22.99 32.03
C VAL A 19 32.53 22.78 30.62
N LEU A 20 33.39 22.89 29.59
CA LEU A 20 32.99 22.64 28.19
C LEU A 20 32.55 21.18 27.96
N ILE A 21 33.29 20.22 28.55
CA ILE A 21 32.90 18.80 28.49
C ILE A 21 31.57 18.57 29.22
N GLY A 22 31.39 19.17 30.41
CA GLY A 22 30.13 19.08 31.15
C GLY A 22 28.95 19.65 30.37
N LEU A 23 29.15 20.80 29.71
CA LEU A 23 28.12 21.43 28.85
C LEU A 23 27.80 20.55 27.61
N LEU A 24 28.82 19.95 26.99
CA LEU A 24 28.66 19.05 25.86
C LEU A 24 27.86 17.82 26.28
N VAL A 25 28.16 17.20 27.42
CA VAL A 25 27.44 16.03 27.94
C VAL A 25 26.00 16.41 28.26
N LEU A 26 25.77 17.56 28.89
CA LEU A 26 24.43 18.07 29.16
C LEU A 26 23.63 18.29 27.87
N LEU A 27 24.26 18.88 26.86
CA LEU A 27 23.66 19.09 25.54
C LEU A 27 23.29 17.75 24.88
N LEU A 28 24.18 16.76 24.93
CA LEU A 28 23.91 15.42 24.36
C LEU A 28 22.75 14.71 25.08
N ILE A 29 22.66 14.87 26.42
CA ILE A 29 21.54 14.33 27.19
C ILE A 29 20.23 15.03 26.77
N LEU A 30 20.24 16.37 26.63
CA LEU A 30 19.07 17.14 26.22
C LEU A 30 18.60 16.73 24.81
N VAL A 31 19.53 16.61 23.85
CA VAL A 31 19.24 16.14 22.50
C VAL A 31 18.66 14.73 22.55
N GLY A 32 19.24 13.84 23.36
CA GLY A 32 18.72 12.47 23.53
C GLY A 32 17.28 12.45 24.06
N LEU A 33 16.97 13.30 25.04
CA LEU A 33 15.62 13.42 25.59
C LEU A 33 14.62 13.94 24.54
N VAL A 34 15.03 14.94 23.74
CA VAL A 34 14.19 15.47 22.65
C VAL A 34 13.89 14.38 21.61
N VAL A 35 14.91 13.58 21.21
CA VAL A 35 14.71 12.48 20.27
C VAL A 35 13.75 11.43 20.82
N VAL A 36 13.87 11.06 22.10
CA VAL A 36 12.97 10.12 22.74
C VAL A 36 11.52 10.66 22.79
N ALA A 37 11.36 11.92 23.19
CA ALA A 37 10.05 12.57 23.22
C ALA A 37 9.41 12.63 21.82
N ASP A 38 10.19 12.92 20.79
CA ASP A 38 9.76 12.94 19.38
C ASP A 38 9.26 11.56 18.93
N ARG A 39 9.97 10.49 19.26
CA ARG A 39 9.54 9.11 18.90
C ARG A 39 8.30 8.67 19.64
N ILE A 40 8.15 9.05 20.92
CA ILE A 40 6.93 8.77 21.69
C ILE A 40 5.73 9.51 21.07
N ALA A 41 5.92 10.78 20.71
CA ALA A 41 4.86 11.57 20.08
C ALA A 41 4.43 10.99 18.71
N ALA A 42 5.39 10.52 17.90
CA ALA A 42 5.10 9.84 16.64
C ALA A 42 4.28 8.56 16.88
N GLY A 43 4.67 7.70 17.85
CA GLY A 43 3.93 6.50 18.19
C GLY A 43 2.49 6.76 18.63
N VAL A 44 2.25 7.82 19.43
CA VAL A 44 0.88 8.23 19.81
C VAL A 44 0.05 8.63 18.59
N ALA A 45 0.65 9.31 17.62
CA ALA A 45 -0.04 9.68 16.38
C ALA A 45 -0.34 8.45 15.51
N GLU A 46 0.59 7.51 15.41
CA GLU A 46 0.43 6.24 14.70
C GLU A 46 -0.74 5.42 15.26
N ASP A 47 -0.82 5.30 16.59
CA ASP A 47 -1.92 4.63 17.28
C ASP A 47 -3.26 5.33 17.02
N ALA A 48 -3.30 6.66 17.07
CA ALA A 48 -4.52 7.43 16.81
C ALA A 48 -5.03 7.24 15.37
N ILE A 49 -4.14 7.23 14.37
CA ILE A 49 -4.48 6.97 12.98
C ILE A 49 -4.97 5.52 12.82
N ALA A 50 -4.31 4.55 13.47
CA ALA A 50 -4.72 3.15 13.43
C ALA A 50 -6.12 2.94 14.02
N ASP A 51 -6.45 3.65 15.09
CA ASP A 51 -7.79 3.63 15.70
C ASP A 51 -8.84 4.24 14.76
N GLN A 52 -8.52 5.34 14.09
CA GLN A 52 -9.38 5.97 13.10
C GLN A 52 -9.67 5.01 11.94
N VAL A 53 -8.65 4.37 11.38
CA VAL A 53 -8.79 3.39 10.30
C VAL A 53 -9.68 2.21 10.75
N ARG A 54 -9.52 1.71 11.97
CA ARG A 54 -10.39 0.65 12.52
C ARG A 54 -11.85 1.08 12.63
N GLN A 55 -12.10 2.31 13.08
CA GLN A 55 -13.46 2.84 13.17
C GLN A 55 -14.10 2.96 11.79
N GLU A 56 -13.36 3.46 10.80
CA GLU A 56 -13.83 3.58 9.42
C GLU A 56 -14.18 2.22 8.81
N LEU A 57 -13.33 1.22 8.96
CA LEU A 57 -13.60 -0.15 8.52
C LEU A 57 -14.91 -0.68 9.15
N THR A 58 -15.09 -0.46 10.46
CA THR A 58 -16.29 -0.91 11.17
C THR A 58 -17.55 -0.21 10.67
N GLN A 59 -17.48 1.08 10.34
CA GLN A 59 -18.61 1.85 9.80
C GLN A 59 -19.01 1.38 8.40
N GLN A 60 -18.06 0.84 7.64
CA GLN A 60 -18.28 0.29 6.30
C GLN A 60 -18.58 -1.23 6.31
N ASP A 61 -18.93 -1.80 7.46
CA ASP A 61 -19.15 -3.24 7.64
C ASP A 61 -17.96 -4.09 7.14
N ALA A 62 -16.76 -3.53 7.26
CA ALA A 62 -15.51 -4.20 6.92
C ALA A 62 -14.73 -4.57 8.18
N SER A 63 -13.89 -5.60 8.08
CA SER A 63 -12.98 -6.05 9.12
C SER A 63 -11.59 -6.26 8.57
N ALA A 64 -10.57 -6.10 9.42
CA ALA A 64 -9.18 -6.38 9.09
C ALA A 64 -8.41 -6.76 10.35
N GLN A 65 -7.21 -7.30 10.17
CA GLN A 65 -6.25 -7.34 11.28
C GLN A 65 -5.91 -5.91 11.75
N PRO A 66 -5.40 -5.73 12.99
CA PRO A 66 -5.02 -4.41 13.48
C PRO A 66 -4.14 -3.66 12.48
N PRO A 67 -4.55 -2.44 12.05
CA PRO A 67 -3.78 -1.65 11.10
C PRO A 67 -2.38 -1.36 11.62
N LYS A 68 -1.38 -1.45 10.76
CA LYS A 68 -0.04 -0.95 11.03
C LYS A 68 0.10 0.42 10.40
N VAL A 69 0.34 1.43 11.20
CA VAL A 69 0.59 2.80 10.75
C VAL A 69 2.01 3.20 11.11
N GLU A 70 2.69 3.86 10.20
CA GLU A 70 4.02 4.41 10.41
C GLU A 70 4.03 5.85 9.91
N VAL A 71 4.43 6.79 10.77
CA VAL A 71 4.64 8.20 10.40
C VAL A 71 6.14 8.43 10.20
N GLY A 72 6.53 8.66 8.95
CA GLY A 72 7.90 8.88 8.53
C GLY A 72 8.37 10.31 8.74
N GLY A 73 9.70 10.48 8.58
CA GLY A 73 10.37 11.78 8.76
C GLY A 73 10.85 12.02 10.19
N PHE A 74 11.77 12.98 10.30
CA PHE A 74 12.37 13.39 11.57
C PHE A 74 12.85 14.84 11.50
N PRO A 75 12.58 15.68 12.53
CA PRO A 75 11.80 15.40 13.75
C PRO A 75 10.28 15.41 13.48
N PHE A 76 9.52 14.51 14.13
CA PHE A 76 8.06 14.46 14.03
C PHE A 76 7.39 15.71 14.59
N LEU A 77 7.89 16.20 15.73
CA LEU A 77 7.31 17.39 16.38
C LEU A 77 7.38 18.65 15.51
N THR A 78 8.41 18.80 14.66
CA THR A 78 8.46 19.92 13.71
C THR A 78 7.43 19.76 12.60
N GLN A 79 7.19 18.54 12.12
CA GLN A 79 6.14 18.25 11.13
C GLN A 79 4.76 18.59 11.67
N VAL A 80 4.50 18.29 12.97
CA VAL A 80 3.25 18.65 13.64
C VAL A 80 3.05 20.18 13.71
N LEU A 81 4.11 20.94 14.04
CA LEU A 81 4.07 22.38 14.11
C LEU A 81 3.83 23.03 12.73
N ASP A 82 4.43 22.44 11.70
CA ASP A 82 4.30 22.90 10.31
C ASP A 82 3.00 22.44 9.64
N GLY A 83 2.29 21.46 10.25
CA GLY A 83 1.09 20.85 9.68
C GLY A 83 1.38 20.08 8.40
N ARG A 84 2.63 19.64 8.18
CA ARG A 84 3.07 18.91 7.00
C ARG A 84 3.88 17.68 7.39
N TYR A 85 3.43 16.53 6.93
CA TYR A 85 4.01 15.22 7.21
C TYR A 85 4.68 14.67 5.96
N GLU A 86 5.92 14.23 6.08
CA GLU A 86 6.69 13.72 4.93
C GLU A 86 6.08 12.47 4.34
N ARG A 87 5.67 11.53 5.22
CA ARG A 87 5.10 10.25 4.82
C ARG A 87 4.23 9.66 5.90
N ILE A 88 3.11 9.06 5.48
CA ILE A 88 2.27 8.21 6.31
C ILE A 88 2.06 6.90 5.55
N THR A 89 2.45 5.79 6.15
CA THR A 89 2.27 4.45 5.57
C THR A 89 1.23 3.70 6.39
N ILE A 90 0.23 3.12 5.73
CA ILE A 90 -0.81 2.31 6.35
C ILE A 90 -0.77 0.93 5.70
N ARG A 91 -0.66 -0.11 6.52
CA ARG A 91 -0.70 -1.50 6.08
C ARG A 91 -1.85 -2.22 6.73
N LEU A 92 -2.71 -2.78 5.91
CA LEU A 92 -3.84 -3.60 6.32
C LEU A 92 -3.62 -5.04 5.84
N ARG A 93 -4.04 -5.99 6.66
CA ARG A 93 -3.99 -7.42 6.35
C ARG A 93 -5.36 -8.03 6.57
N ASP A 94 -5.70 -8.99 5.70
CA ASP A 94 -6.95 -9.76 5.76
C ASP A 94 -8.19 -8.85 5.84
N VAL A 95 -8.23 -7.83 4.96
CA VAL A 95 -9.39 -6.94 4.87
C VAL A 95 -10.55 -7.70 4.25
N GLN A 96 -11.64 -7.80 4.96
CA GLN A 96 -12.86 -8.45 4.52
C GLN A 96 -14.01 -7.46 4.56
N GLY A 97 -14.82 -7.46 3.52
CA GLY A 97 -15.97 -6.58 3.39
C GLY A 97 -16.95 -7.08 2.34
N THR A 98 -17.96 -6.28 2.07
CA THR A 98 -18.96 -6.58 1.03
C THR A 98 -19.04 -5.42 0.06
N VAL A 99 -18.90 -5.72 -1.22
CA VAL A 99 -19.06 -4.74 -2.31
C VAL A 99 -20.11 -5.25 -3.27
N GLU A 100 -21.15 -4.46 -3.50
CA GLU A 100 -22.28 -4.82 -4.38
C GLU A 100 -22.90 -6.18 -4.06
N GLY A 101 -22.92 -6.56 -2.78
CA GLY A 101 -23.46 -7.85 -2.32
C GLY A 101 -22.50 -9.03 -2.41
N ASN A 102 -21.31 -8.84 -2.98
CA ASN A 102 -20.27 -9.86 -3.04
C ASN A 102 -19.26 -9.71 -1.90
N SER A 103 -18.90 -10.83 -1.29
CA SER A 103 -17.85 -10.87 -0.29
C SER A 103 -16.48 -10.61 -0.93
N VAL A 104 -15.75 -9.64 -0.42
CA VAL A 104 -14.40 -9.26 -0.89
C VAL A 104 -13.40 -9.54 0.19
N ASN A 105 -12.32 -10.21 -0.18
CA ASN A 105 -11.17 -10.40 0.68
C ASN A 105 -9.92 -9.81 0.01
N LEU A 106 -9.29 -8.87 0.71
CA LEU A 106 -7.99 -8.30 0.36
C LEU A 106 -6.96 -8.83 1.35
N PRO A 107 -6.17 -9.84 1.00
CA PRO A 107 -5.09 -10.34 1.86
C PRO A 107 -4.13 -9.26 2.31
N GLU A 108 -3.87 -8.28 1.43
CA GLU A 108 -2.93 -7.19 1.69
C GLU A 108 -3.42 -5.89 1.05
N LEU A 109 -3.32 -4.80 1.80
CA LEU A 109 -3.53 -3.44 1.31
C LEU A 109 -2.49 -2.52 1.97
N ASP A 110 -1.58 -2.02 1.16
CA ASP A 110 -0.53 -1.08 1.55
C ASP A 110 -0.80 0.27 0.91
N VAL A 111 -0.78 1.33 1.70
CA VAL A 111 -0.97 2.71 1.26
C VAL A 111 0.19 3.56 1.77
N ASP A 112 0.84 4.29 0.88
CA ASP A 112 1.93 5.23 1.16
C ASP A 112 1.50 6.62 0.71
N ALA A 113 1.19 7.49 1.67
CA ALA A 113 0.84 8.89 1.42
C ALA A 113 2.04 9.79 1.72
N ARG A 114 2.40 10.66 0.78
CA ARG A 114 3.55 11.57 0.88
C ARG A 114 3.11 13.01 0.77
N GLY A 115 3.85 13.89 1.46
CA GLY A 115 3.54 15.32 1.49
C GLY A 115 2.15 15.58 2.04
N VAL A 116 1.79 14.90 3.14
CA VAL A 116 0.46 15.03 3.74
C VAL A 116 0.37 16.36 4.49
N THR A 117 -0.61 17.17 4.15
CA THR A 117 -0.91 18.43 4.84
C THR A 117 -2.17 18.26 5.65
N ALA A 118 -2.06 18.48 6.95
CA ALA A 118 -3.17 18.43 7.89
C ALA A 118 -2.86 19.30 9.10
N SER A 119 -3.84 20.08 9.59
CA SER A 119 -3.64 20.83 10.82
C SER A 119 -3.62 19.92 12.05
N LEU A 120 -2.99 20.37 13.14
CA LEU A 120 -3.00 19.62 14.39
C LEU A 120 -4.42 19.34 14.90
N ASP A 121 -5.33 20.33 14.72
CA ASP A 121 -6.73 20.18 15.12
C ASP A 121 -7.44 19.12 14.26
N THR A 122 -7.13 19.06 12.96
CA THR A 122 -7.64 18.01 12.04
C THR A 122 -7.20 16.61 12.49
N ILE A 123 -5.93 16.45 12.86
CA ILE A 123 -5.41 15.15 13.34
C ILE A 123 -6.07 14.73 14.66
N ARG A 124 -6.31 15.68 15.57
CA ARG A 124 -6.91 15.39 16.88
C ARG A 124 -8.41 15.11 16.81
N SER A 125 -9.12 15.80 15.94
CA SER A 125 -10.58 15.70 15.82
C SER A 125 -11.03 14.68 14.77
N GLY A 126 -10.14 14.31 13.83
CA GLY A 126 -10.50 13.55 12.63
C GLY A 126 -11.36 14.36 11.64
N GLN A 127 -11.54 15.68 11.88
CA GLN A 127 -12.37 16.55 11.06
C GLN A 127 -11.55 17.69 10.48
N GLY A 128 -11.67 17.93 9.19
CA GLY A 128 -10.97 19.01 8.48
C GLY A 128 -10.27 18.47 7.22
N ASP A 129 -9.64 19.39 6.49
CA ASP A 129 -9.00 19.08 5.24
C ASP A 129 -7.65 18.38 5.46
N VAL A 130 -7.52 17.19 4.89
CA VAL A 130 -6.26 16.45 4.76
C VAL A 130 -5.98 16.27 3.29
N VAL A 131 -4.84 16.72 2.83
CA VAL A 131 -4.43 16.57 1.42
C VAL A 131 -3.08 15.88 1.36
N ALA A 132 -2.94 14.86 0.53
CA ALA A 132 -1.66 14.25 0.22
C ALA A 132 -1.20 14.69 -1.18
N GLU A 133 0.05 15.13 -1.31
CA GLU A 133 0.65 15.48 -2.61
C GLU A 133 0.72 14.26 -3.53
N ARG A 134 0.94 13.08 -2.93
CA ARG A 134 0.97 11.80 -3.64
C ARG A 134 0.52 10.66 -2.73
N VAL A 135 -0.26 9.78 -3.31
CA VAL A 135 -0.65 8.51 -2.69
C VAL A 135 -0.28 7.38 -3.64
N ASP A 136 0.50 6.43 -3.18
CA ASP A 136 0.78 5.17 -3.85
C ASP A 136 0.10 4.06 -3.05
N GLY A 137 -0.68 3.21 -3.71
CA GLY A 137 -1.40 2.10 -3.08
C GLY A 137 -1.16 0.79 -3.80
N THR A 138 -1.03 -0.30 -3.05
CA THR A 138 -1.01 -1.66 -3.59
C THR A 138 -2.00 -2.51 -2.80
N GLY A 139 -3.01 -3.02 -3.48
CA GLY A 139 -3.99 -3.94 -2.92
C GLY A 139 -3.92 -5.30 -3.60
N THR A 140 -3.96 -6.39 -2.82
CA THR A 140 -4.08 -7.74 -3.35
C THR A 140 -5.51 -8.22 -3.16
N VAL A 141 -6.20 -8.58 -4.26
CA VAL A 141 -7.56 -9.13 -4.25
C VAL A 141 -7.48 -10.63 -4.37
N SER A 142 -8.12 -11.37 -3.47
CA SER A 142 -8.11 -12.84 -3.54
C SER A 142 -8.78 -13.36 -4.82
N TYR A 143 -8.32 -14.51 -5.32
CA TYR A 143 -8.87 -15.11 -6.52
C TYR A 143 -10.34 -15.53 -6.36
N ASP A 144 -10.74 -15.92 -5.17
CA ASP A 144 -12.14 -16.26 -4.88
C ASP A 144 -13.04 -15.02 -5.00
N SER A 145 -12.58 -13.88 -4.48
CA SER A 145 -13.30 -12.60 -4.62
C SER A 145 -13.41 -12.17 -6.08
N LEU A 146 -12.32 -12.29 -6.84
CA LEU A 146 -12.34 -12.00 -8.29
C LEU A 146 -13.29 -12.92 -9.06
N ALA A 147 -13.30 -14.23 -8.74
CA ALA A 147 -14.20 -15.18 -9.36
C ALA A 147 -15.67 -14.87 -9.03
N ALA A 148 -15.97 -14.45 -7.80
CA ALA A 148 -17.30 -14.04 -7.38
C ALA A 148 -17.78 -12.80 -8.14
N PHE A 149 -16.94 -11.80 -8.34
CA PHE A 149 -17.27 -10.61 -9.15
C PHE A 149 -17.56 -10.91 -10.61
N LEU A 150 -16.86 -11.90 -11.18
CA LEU A 150 -17.05 -12.28 -12.58
C LEU A 150 -18.34 -13.08 -12.79
N ASP A 151 -19.05 -13.47 -11.73
CA ASP A 151 -20.31 -14.22 -11.73
C ASP A 151 -20.31 -15.39 -12.72
N ARG A 152 -19.21 -16.14 -12.74
CA ARG A 152 -19.04 -17.32 -13.61
C ARG A 152 -18.92 -18.58 -12.76
N PRO A 153 -20.00 -19.38 -12.65
CA PRO A 153 -19.99 -20.62 -11.88
C PRO A 153 -18.88 -21.58 -12.35
N GLY A 154 -18.06 -22.03 -11.40
CA GLY A 154 -16.96 -22.96 -11.68
C GLY A 154 -15.68 -22.33 -12.20
N LEU A 155 -15.61 -20.99 -12.34
CA LEU A 155 -14.38 -20.27 -12.63
C LEU A 155 -13.41 -20.42 -11.44
N LYS A 156 -12.19 -20.87 -11.73
CA LYS A 156 -11.07 -20.91 -10.79
C LYS A 156 -9.93 -20.10 -11.34
N LEU A 157 -9.35 -19.27 -10.50
CA LEU A 157 -8.21 -18.43 -10.79
C LEU A 157 -7.07 -18.81 -9.84
N ALA A 158 -5.85 -18.78 -10.34
CA ALA A 158 -4.64 -19.02 -9.55
C ALA A 158 -3.44 -18.34 -10.21
N GLU A 159 -2.35 -18.16 -9.48
CA GLU A 159 -1.08 -17.80 -10.07
C GLU A 159 -0.35 -19.08 -10.51
N LYS A 160 0.28 -19.05 -11.69
CA LYS A 160 1.18 -20.07 -12.18
C LYS A 160 2.25 -19.44 -13.08
N ASP A 161 3.51 -19.62 -12.70
CA ASP A 161 4.67 -19.12 -13.47
C ASP A 161 4.60 -17.61 -13.80
N GLY A 162 4.11 -16.80 -12.86
CA GLY A 162 3.92 -15.34 -13.02
C GLY A 162 2.73 -14.96 -13.91
N LYS A 163 1.89 -15.92 -14.33
CA LYS A 163 0.69 -15.71 -15.13
C LYS A 163 -0.56 -16.04 -14.33
N LEU A 164 -1.68 -15.46 -14.73
CA LEU A 164 -2.99 -15.82 -14.20
C LEU A 164 -3.46 -17.10 -14.85
N ALA A 165 -3.42 -18.21 -14.13
CA ALA A 165 -4.00 -19.48 -14.55
C ALA A 165 -5.52 -19.44 -14.37
N VAL A 166 -6.25 -19.85 -15.39
CA VAL A 166 -7.71 -19.82 -15.46
C VAL A 166 -8.24 -21.20 -15.76
N THR A 167 -9.20 -21.66 -14.99
CA THR A 167 -9.93 -22.92 -15.25
C THR A 167 -11.42 -22.61 -15.20
N ALA A 168 -12.13 -22.93 -16.24
CA ALA A 168 -13.57 -22.69 -16.32
C ALA A 168 -14.30 -23.80 -17.09
N PRO A 169 -15.55 -24.16 -16.71
CA PRO A 169 -16.40 -24.97 -17.53
C PRO A 169 -16.92 -24.15 -18.72
N VAL A 170 -16.76 -24.66 -19.92
CA VAL A 170 -17.22 -24.03 -21.17
C VAL A 170 -18.07 -25.02 -21.93
N ASP A 171 -19.20 -24.56 -22.47
CA ASP A 171 -20.02 -25.36 -23.37
C ASP A 171 -19.47 -25.23 -24.80
N ILE A 172 -18.95 -26.32 -25.32
CA ILE A 172 -18.45 -26.41 -26.68
C ILE A 172 -19.27 -27.47 -27.42
N LEU A 173 -20.05 -27.03 -28.39
CA LEU A 173 -20.91 -27.90 -29.21
C LEU A 173 -21.90 -28.77 -28.39
N GLY A 174 -22.45 -28.22 -27.29
CA GLY A 174 -23.36 -28.93 -26.40
C GLY A 174 -22.72 -29.86 -25.39
N GLN A 175 -21.38 -29.87 -25.31
CA GLN A 175 -20.60 -30.61 -24.31
C GLN A 175 -19.96 -29.64 -23.31
N LYS A 176 -20.18 -29.90 -22.03
CA LYS A 176 -19.48 -29.13 -20.97
C LYS A 176 -18.06 -29.67 -20.81
N LEU A 177 -17.09 -28.90 -21.24
CA LEU A 177 -15.67 -29.21 -21.14
C LEU A 177 -15.02 -28.30 -20.11
N THR A 178 -14.04 -28.82 -19.39
CA THR A 178 -13.18 -27.99 -18.54
C THR A 178 -12.06 -27.43 -19.41
N VAL A 179 -12.05 -26.10 -19.57
CA VAL A 179 -10.99 -25.40 -20.28
C VAL A 179 -10.03 -24.80 -19.25
N THR A 180 -8.76 -25.08 -19.44
CA THR A 180 -7.65 -24.47 -18.69
C THR A 180 -6.85 -23.57 -19.61
N GLY A 181 -6.23 -22.54 -19.07
CA GLY A 181 -5.38 -21.65 -19.85
C GLY A 181 -4.64 -20.67 -18.96
N ASN A 182 -3.78 -19.87 -19.58
CA ASN A 182 -3.08 -18.78 -18.92
C ASN A 182 -3.57 -17.45 -19.49
N ALA A 183 -3.65 -16.44 -18.63
CA ALA A 183 -3.89 -15.07 -19.05
C ALA A 183 -2.70 -14.21 -18.64
N GLU A 184 -2.19 -13.44 -19.58
CA GLU A 184 -1.29 -12.35 -19.30
C GLU A 184 -2.12 -11.13 -18.94
N VAL A 185 -1.80 -10.53 -17.79
CA VAL A 185 -2.46 -9.32 -17.28
C VAL A 185 -1.51 -8.16 -17.49
N SER A 186 -1.99 -7.13 -18.15
CA SER A 186 -1.22 -5.90 -18.38
C SER A 186 -2.09 -4.66 -18.20
N VAL A 187 -1.46 -3.52 -17.96
CA VAL A 187 -2.14 -2.22 -17.87
C VAL A 187 -1.70 -1.38 -19.06
N SER A 188 -2.67 -0.86 -19.80
CA SER A 188 -2.40 0.07 -20.91
C SER A 188 -2.03 1.45 -20.38
N GLU A 189 -1.40 2.28 -21.21
CA GLU A 189 -1.11 3.70 -20.90
C GLU A 189 -2.36 4.50 -20.52
N GLN A 190 -3.55 4.03 -20.93
CA GLN A 190 -4.85 4.64 -20.63
C GLN A 190 -5.47 4.10 -19.33
N GLY A 191 -4.74 3.30 -18.55
CA GLY A 191 -5.21 2.71 -17.29
C GLY A 191 -6.20 1.55 -17.45
N LYS A 192 -6.36 0.98 -18.65
CA LYS A 192 -7.22 -0.20 -18.86
C LYS A 192 -6.45 -1.48 -18.56
N VAL A 193 -7.10 -2.41 -17.89
CA VAL A 193 -6.54 -3.75 -17.67
C VAL A 193 -6.81 -4.61 -18.89
N ALA A 194 -5.76 -5.08 -19.52
CA ALA A 194 -5.85 -6.00 -20.65
C ALA A 194 -5.60 -7.43 -20.17
N LEU A 195 -6.52 -8.33 -20.50
CA LEU A 195 -6.40 -9.77 -20.29
C LEU A 195 -6.21 -10.45 -21.65
N ARG A 196 -5.07 -11.08 -21.83
CA ARG A 196 -4.73 -11.82 -23.06
C ARG A 196 -4.56 -13.28 -22.73
N PHE A 197 -5.51 -14.09 -23.21
CA PHE A 197 -5.51 -15.53 -22.97
C PHE A 197 -4.61 -16.24 -23.94
N SER A 198 -3.84 -17.21 -23.42
CA SER A 198 -2.94 -18.07 -24.18
C SER A 198 -2.97 -19.49 -23.61
N ASP A 199 -2.38 -20.42 -24.36
CA ASP A 199 -2.15 -21.79 -23.93
C ASP A 199 -3.43 -22.49 -23.44
N LEU A 200 -4.55 -22.23 -24.15
CA LEU A 200 -5.80 -22.92 -23.82
C LEU A 200 -5.70 -24.40 -24.13
N ASP A 201 -6.13 -25.18 -23.16
CA ASP A 201 -6.31 -26.64 -23.29
C ASP A 201 -7.72 -27.01 -22.80
N ALA A 202 -8.29 -28.03 -23.37
CA ALA A 202 -9.62 -28.51 -22.99
C ALA A 202 -9.59 -30.00 -22.76
N GLU A 203 -9.94 -30.39 -21.54
CA GLU A 203 -9.97 -31.80 -21.16
C GLU A 203 -11.03 -32.54 -21.98
N GLY A 204 -10.59 -33.63 -22.65
CA GLY A 204 -11.46 -34.44 -23.50
C GLY A 204 -11.48 -34.04 -24.98
N LEU A 205 -10.81 -32.96 -25.39
CA LEU A 205 -10.62 -32.66 -26.81
C LEU A 205 -9.49 -33.50 -27.41
N PRO A 206 -9.71 -34.10 -28.61
CA PRO A 206 -8.64 -34.82 -29.29
C PRO A 206 -7.52 -33.85 -29.68
N ASN A 207 -6.27 -34.28 -29.52
CA ASN A 207 -5.08 -33.49 -29.87
C ASN A 207 -4.86 -33.43 -31.38
N VAL A 208 -5.78 -32.82 -32.10
CA VAL A 208 -5.72 -32.63 -33.56
C VAL A 208 -5.48 -31.15 -33.90
N PRO A 209 -4.83 -30.83 -35.01
CA PRO A 209 -4.53 -29.46 -35.40
C PRO A 209 -5.75 -28.56 -35.45
N MET A 210 -6.91 -29.08 -35.88
CA MET A 210 -8.18 -28.34 -35.94
C MET A 210 -8.64 -27.90 -34.54
N ALA A 211 -8.54 -28.74 -33.51
CA ALA A 211 -8.92 -28.39 -32.15
C ALA A 211 -8.08 -27.24 -31.59
N ARG A 212 -6.77 -27.27 -31.84
CA ARG A 212 -5.85 -26.17 -31.44
C ARG A 212 -6.20 -24.85 -32.12
N VAL A 213 -6.56 -24.88 -33.41
CA VAL A 213 -7.01 -23.66 -34.14
C VAL A 213 -8.28 -23.09 -33.51
N LEU A 214 -9.24 -23.94 -33.15
CA LEU A 214 -10.47 -23.53 -32.48
C LEU A 214 -10.18 -22.91 -31.11
N LEU A 215 -9.34 -23.55 -30.29
CA LEU A 215 -8.95 -23.02 -28.96
C LEU A 215 -8.22 -21.67 -29.09
N ASN A 216 -7.30 -21.52 -30.04
CA ASN A 216 -6.59 -20.28 -30.27
C ASN A 216 -7.53 -19.14 -30.76
N ASN A 217 -8.52 -19.48 -31.59
CA ASN A 217 -9.54 -18.51 -32.00
C ASN A 217 -10.42 -18.11 -30.82
N TYR A 218 -10.79 -19.08 -29.98
CA TYR A 218 -11.55 -18.83 -28.76
C TYR A 218 -10.75 -17.96 -27.77
N ALA A 219 -9.47 -18.27 -27.55
CA ALA A 219 -8.59 -17.44 -26.72
C ALA A 219 -8.59 -15.96 -27.14
N ARG A 220 -8.49 -15.71 -28.46
CA ARG A 220 -8.54 -14.35 -28.99
C ARG A 220 -9.91 -13.69 -28.81
N SER A 221 -10.99 -14.45 -28.91
CA SER A 221 -12.35 -13.93 -28.75
C SER A 221 -12.72 -13.56 -27.31
N ILE A 222 -12.08 -14.22 -26.32
CA ILE A 222 -12.27 -13.92 -24.89
C ILE A 222 -11.23 -12.98 -24.32
N SER A 223 -10.18 -12.67 -25.10
CA SER A 223 -9.20 -11.64 -24.70
C SER A 223 -9.84 -10.27 -24.77
N ILE A 224 -9.87 -9.57 -23.64
CA ILE A 224 -10.62 -8.34 -23.45
C ILE A 224 -9.75 -7.24 -22.83
N ASP A 225 -10.12 -6.00 -23.11
CA ASP A 225 -9.68 -4.85 -22.33
C ASP A 225 -10.81 -4.50 -21.37
N VAL A 226 -10.55 -4.65 -20.08
CA VAL A 226 -11.50 -4.33 -19.01
C VAL A 226 -11.36 -2.86 -18.70
N PRO A 227 -12.35 -2.02 -18.97
CA PRO A 227 -12.35 -0.66 -18.49
C PRO A 227 -12.47 -0.72 -16.95
N LEU A 228 -11.53 -0.07 -16.26
CA LEU A 228 -11.67 0.13 -14.83
C LEU A 228 -12.75 1.19 -14.59
N PRO A 229 -13.63 1.01 -13.58
CA PRO A 229 -14.51 2.07 -13.14
C PRO A 229 -13.68 3.29 -12.70
N ASP A 230 -14.31 4.45 -12.66
CA ASP A 230 -13.69 5.63 -12.09
C ASP A 230 -13.31 5.33 -10.63
N LEU A 231 -12.02 5.19 -10.39
CA LEU A 231 -11.51 4.92 -9.05
C LEU A 231 -11.64 6.19 -8.20
N PRO A 232 -11.97 6.05 -6.91
CA PRO A 232 -12.01 7.20 -6.00
C PRO A 232 -10.68 7.93 -6.01
N PHE A 233 -10.71 9.24 -5.77
CA PHE A 233 -9.53 10.11 -5.73
C PHE A 233 -8.71 10.16 -7.03
N GLN A 234 -9.31 9.86 -8.18
CA GLN A 234 -8.62 9.83 -9.48
C GLN A 234 -7.39 8.89 -9.51
N LEU A 235 -7.46 7.80 -8.75
CA LEU A 235 -6.43 6.78 -8.75
C LEU A 235 -6.22 6.22 -10.17
N THR A 236 -4.97 6.16 -10.58
CA THR A 236 -4.57 5.56 -11.85
C THR A 236 -3.86 4.24 -11.59
N VAL A 237 -4.38 3.14 -12.13
CA VAL A 237 -3.74 1.84 -12.04
C VAL A 237 -2.46 1.85 -12.89
N ARG A 238 -1.35 1.44 -12.27
CA ARG A 238 -0.03 1.37 -12.90
C ARG A 238 0.39 -0.03 -13.24
N GLU A 239 0.06 -0.96 -12.37
CA GLU A 239 0.50 -2.33 -12.51
C GLU A 239 -0.56 -3.29 -11.97
N VAL A 240 -0.68 -4.44 -12.62
CA VAL A 240 -1.47 -5.58 -12.12
C VAL A 240 -0.62 -6.84 -12.27
N ARG A 241 -0.42 -7.55 -11.16
CA ARG A 241 0.39 -8.78 -11.14
C ARG A 241 -0.31 -9.92 -10.43
N PRO A 242 -0.31 -11.14 -11.00
CA PRO A 242 -0.72 -12.33 -10.29
C PRO A 242 0.32 -12.66 -9.18
N LEU A 243 -0.17 -12.92 -7.98
CA LEU A 243 0.60 -13.41 -6.83
C LEU A 243 -0.06 -14.70 -6.31
N PRO A 244 0.62 -15.55 -5.53
CA PRO A 244 0.02 -16.77 -4.99
C PRO A 244 -1.28 -16.55 -4.21
N GLU A 245 -1.40 -15.46 -3.47
CA GLU A 245 -2.54 -15.09 -2.63
C GLU A 245 -3.66 -14.35 -3.38
N GLY A 246 -3.41 -13.86 -4.59
CA GLY A 246 -4.40 -13.10 -5.35
C GLY A 246 -3.79 -12.22 -6.43
N LEU A 247 -4.58 -11.32 -6.96
CA LEU A 247 -4.16 -10.36 -7.98
C LEU A 247 -3.77 -9.04 -7.29
N ALA A 248 -2.48 -8.69 -7.34
CA ALA A 248 -1.97 -7.43 -6.82
C ALA A 248 -2.21 -6.31 -7.84
N VAL A 249 -2.79 -5.22 -7.39
CA VAL A 249 -3.07 -4.01 -8.17
C VAL A 249 -2.34 -2.85 -7.52
N THR A 250 -1.47 -2.19 -8.25
CA THR A 250 -0.78 -0.97 -7.81
C THR A 250 -1.39 0.23 -8.53
N ALA A 251 -1.72 1.25 -7.77
CA ALA A 251 -2.29 2.50 -8.27
C ALA A 251 -1.63 3.71 -7.60
N ASP A 252 -1.63 4.85 -8.26
CA ASP A 252 -1.20 6.11 -7.68
C ASP A 252 -2.16 7.26 -8.01
N ALA A 253 -2.15 8.28 -7.15
CA ALA A 253 -2.84 9.54 -7.37
C ALA A 253 -2.02 10.71 -6.83
N ARG A 254 -2.34 11.91 -7.30
CA ARG A 254 -1.72 13.17 -6.86
C ARG A 254 -2.79 14.12 -6.35
N ASP A 255 -2.38 15.01 -5.45
CA ASP A 255 -3.23 16.06 -4.88
C ASP A 255 -4.54 15.48 -4.32
N VAL A 256 -4.41 14.39 -3.55
CA VAL A 256 -5.53 13.59 -3.05
C VAL A 256 -6.12 14.24 -1.79
N PRO A 257 -7.38 14.71 -1.82
CA PRO A 257 -8.09 15.06 -0.60
C PRO A 257 -8.46 13.77 0.16
N ILE A 258 -7.86 13.56 1.34
CA ILE A 258 -8.10 12.37 2.17
C ILE A 258 -9.20 12.63 3.21
N SER A 259 -9.63 13.89 3.37
CA SER A 259 -10.70 14.24 4.30
C SER A 259 -11.95 13.43 3.96
N SER A 260 -12.54 12.80 4.99
CA SER A 260 -13.79 12.07 4.87
C SER A 260 -14.83 12.93 4.13
N VAL A 261 -15.23 12.46 2.95
CA VAL A 261 -16.45 12.92 2.33
C VAL A 261 -17.56 12.43 3.25
N GLY A 262 -18.07 13.37 4.11
CA GLY A 262 -19.18 13.11 4.98
C GLY A 262 -20.47 12.90 4.20
#